data_5216e689c9ce1783f27c95a3a5ab0b2d
#
_entry.id   5216e689c9ce1783f27c95a3a5ab0b2d
#
_cell.length_a   1.000
_cell.length_b   1.000
_cell.length_c   1.000
_cell.angle_alpha   90.00
_cell.angle_beta   90.00
_cell.angle_gamma   90.00
#
_symmetry.space_group_name_H-M   'P 1'
#
loop_
_entity.id
_entity.type
_entity.pdbx_description
1 polymer ?
#
loop_
_entity_poly.entity_id
_entity_poly.type
_entity_poly.pdbx_seq_one_letter_code
_entity_poly.pdbx_strand_id
1 'polypeptide(L)'
;MKIPSQPRVLNELRKLVSRNELDVRALARVINQDPGLTALLFKVVGSSAYRKHQPFATVEEILHAVGVEQTFNLVQAVALSSAGSIEKNRMAYEVFWARSHAIGQLAMLIADERIAVCNIFPDQAYLAGIFHDCGVPLLMQRFPTYCAEMKLGVHGTWIDLAEEDKKFNADHCVVGYLVARHWCLPEFICDAIRYHHAISELGVHEARSMVAIVQLAIDIHS
;
A
#
# COMPACT_ATOMS: atom_id res chain seq x y z
N MET A 1 1.95 12.24 -8.49
CA MET A 1 1.79 10.81 -8.80
C MET A 1 0.75 10.23 -7.86
N LYS A 2 -0.09 9.32 -8.33
CA LYS A 2 -1.16 8.68 -7.54
C LYS A 2 -1.21 7.20 -7.90
N ILE A 3 -1.42 6.33 -6.91
CA ILE A 3 -1.78 4.93 -7.16
C ILE A 3 -3.27 4.92 -7.53
N PRO A 4 -3.67 4.30 -8.65
CA PRO A 4 -5.08 4.23 -9.02
C PRO A 4 -5.87 3.41 -8.01
N SER A 5 -7.06 3.88 -7.65
CA SER A 5 -7.96 3.17 -6.74
C SER A 5 -8.73 2.05 -7.46
N GLN A 6 -9.07 1.01 -6.69
CA GLN A 6 -9.87 -0.10 -7.19
C GLN A 6 -11.37 0.27 -7.24
N PRO A 7 -12.05 0.19 -8.41
CA PRO A 7 -13.48 0.50 -8.51
C PRO A 7 -14.37 -0.32 -7.56
N ARG A 8 -13.97 -1.57 -7.28
CA ARG A 8 -14.70 -2.47 -6.37
C ARG A 8 -14.74 -1.93 -4.94
N VAL A 9 -13.61 -1.45 -4.44
CA VAL A 9 -13.47 -0.93 -3.07
C VAL A 9 -14.35 0.29 -2.86
N LEU A 10 -14.44 1.18 -3.85
CA LEU A 10 -15.31 2.35 -3.79
C LEU A 10 -16.80 2.00 -3.70
N ASN A 11 -17.23 1.00 -4.47
CA ASN A 11 -18.61 0.53 -4.42
C ASN A 11 -18.94 -0.11 -3.07
N GLU A 12 -17.98 -0.84 -2.48
CA GLU A 12 -18.12 -1.45 -1.16
C GLU A 12 -18.20 -0.39 -0.05
N LEU A 13 -17.34 0.63 -0.10
CA LEU A 13 -17.39 1.78 0.82
C LEU A 13 -18.72 2.52 0.75
N ARG A 14 -19.26 2.78 -0.46
CA ARG A 14 -20.58 3.41 -0.62
C ARG A 14 -21.68 2.60 0.07
N LYS A 15 -21.66 1.27 -0.07
CA LYS A 15 -22.63 0.40 0.58
C LYS A 15 -22.52 0.43 2.11
N LEU A 16 -21.31 0.51 2.66
CA LEU A 16 -21.11 0.60 4.11
C LEU A 16 -21.56 1.94 4.67
N VAL A 17 -21.21 3.05 4.02
CA VAL A 17 -21.59 4.40 4.48
C VAL A 17 -23.10 4.63 4.38
N SER A 18 -23.79 3.99 3.42
CA SER A 18 -25.26 4.10 3.29
C SER A 18 -26.04 3.33 4.36
N ARG A 19 -25.41 2.47 5.16
CA ARG A 19 -26.02 1.77 6.28
C ARG A 19 -26.04 2.66 7.52
N ASN A 20 -27.14 2.66 8.26
CA ASN A 20 -27.31 3.49 9.46
C ASN A 20 -26.38 3.12 10.64
N GLU A 21 -25.67 2.01 10.56
CA GLU A 21 -24.68 1.59 11.56
C GLU A 21 -23.29 1.71 10.94
N LEU A 22 -22.59 2.80 11.28
CA LEU A 22 -21.23 3.08 10.82
C LEU A 22 -20.22 2.28 11.66
N ASP A 23 -19.81 1.12 11.17
CA ASP A 23 -18.70 0.36 11.75
C ASP A 23 -17.36 0.89 11.21
N VAL A 24 -16.66 1.66 12.05
CA VAL A 24 -15.35 2.26 11.72
C VAL A 24 -14.32 1.19 11.36
N ARG A 25 -14.35 0.03 12.04
CA ARG A 25 -13.42 -1.08 11.75
C ARG A 25 -13.71 -1.72 10.40
N ALA A 26 -14.98 -1.88 10.04
CA ALA A 26 -15.36 -2.38 8.73
C ALA A 26 -14.95 -1.42 7.61
N LEU A 27 -15.11 -0.11 7.82
CA LEU A 27 -14.65 0.92 6.88
C LEU A 27 -13.13 0.92 6.74
N ALA A 28 -12.39 0.86 7.84
CA ALA A 28 -10.93 0.78 7.82
C ALA A 28 -10.44 -0.45 7.04
N ARG A 29 -11.04 -1.62 7.27
CA ARG A 29 -10.71 -2.86 6.53
C ARG A 29 -10.93 -2.72 5.03
N VAL A 30 -12.01 -2.09 4.61
CA VAL A 30 -12.31 -1.90 3.17
C VAL A 30 -11.35 -0.88 2.56
N ILE A 31 -11.05 0.23 3.24
CA ILE A 31 -10.08 1.23 2.77
C ILE A 31 -8.69 0.60 2.64
N ASN A 32 -8.25 -0.20 3.62
CA ASN A 32 -6.94 -0.85 3.63
C ASN A 32 -6.74 -1.85 2.47
N GLN A 33 -7.80 -2.30 1.80
CA GLN A 33 -7.69 -3.13 0.59
C GLN A 33 -7.21 -2.32 -0.64
N ASP A 34 -7.18 -1.00 -0.56
CA ASP A 34 -6.79 -0.12 -1.67
C ASP A 34 -5.60 0.76 -1.29
N PRO A 35 -4.38 0.44 -1.77
CA PRO A 35 -3.19 1.24 -1.48
C PRO A 35 -3.34 2.71 -1.90
N GLY A 36 -4.06 2.97 -2.99
CA GLY A 36 -4.28 4.34 -3.48
C GLY A 36 -5.10 5.19 -2.52
N LEU A 37 -6.18 4.63 -1.99
CA LEU A 37 -7.03 5.29 -1.00
C LEU A 37 -6.31 5.46 0.34
N THR A 38 -5.63 4.41 0.80
CA THR A 38 -4.88 4.44 2.06
C THR A 38 -3.75 5.47 2.01
N ALA A 39 -2.94 5.49 0.94
CA ALA A 39 -1.89 6.49 0.75
C ALA A 39 -2.43 7.92 0.75
N LEU A 40 -3.59 8.13 0.14
CA LEU A 40 -4.22 9.44 0.14
C LEU A 40 -4.63 9.89 1.54
N LEU A 41 -5.26 9.02 2.32
CA LEU A 41 -5.67 9.36 3.67
C LEU A 41 -4.48 9.78 4.51
N PHE A 42 -3.40 9.01 4.52
CA PHE A 42 -2.16 9.40 5.22
C PHE A 42 -1.60 10.73 4.72
N LYS A 43 -1.62 10.97 3.40
CA LYS A 43 -1.18 12.25 2.83
C LYS A 43 -2.02 13.43 3.32
N VAL A 44 -3.34 13.29 3.36
CA VAL A 44 -4.24 14.38 3.81
C VAL A 44 -4.03 14.68 5.29
N VAL A 45 -4.00 13.64 6.14
CA VAL A 45 -3.83 13.83 7.59
C VAL A 45 -2.40 14.22 7.98
N GLY A 46 -1.42 13.90 7.16
CA GLY A 46 -0.03 14.37 7.30
C GLY A 46 0.14 15.87 7.01
N SER A 47 -0.90 16.52 6.41
CA SER A 47 -0.91 17.96 6.20
C SER A 47 -1.04 18.72 7.54
N SER A 48 -0.64 20.00 7.52
CA SER A 48 -0.64 20.85 8.73
C SER A 48 -2.03 20.99 9.40
N ALA A 49 -3.12 20.78 8.65
CA ALA A 49 -4.49 20.93 9.16
C ALA A 49 -4.89 19.85 10.20
N TYR A 50 -4.29 18.65 10.10
CA TYR A 50 -4.62 17.50 10.96
C TYR A 50 -3.45 17.06 11.85
N ARG A 51 -2.32 17.78 11.84
CA ARG A 51 -1.10 17.40 12.52
C ARG A 51 -1.31 17.29 14.04
N LYS A 52 -1.25 16.07 14.57
CA LYS A 52 -1.17 15.78 16.02
C LYS A 52 0.30 15.69 16.46
N HIS A 53 0.53 15.59 17.76
CA HIS A 53 1.87 15.40 18.34
C HIS A 53 2.56 14.09 17.88
N GLN A 54 1.78 13.08 17.49
CA GLN A 54 2.27 11.84 16.93
C GLN A 54 1.61 11.57 15.57
N PRO A 55 2.35 11.01 14.58
CA PRO A 55 1.78 10.61 13.32
C PRO A 55 0.77 9.46 13.54
N PHE A 56 -0.25 9.39 12.67
CA PHE A 56 -1.17 8.26 12.67
C PHE A 56 -0.48 6.99 12.19
N ALA A 57 -0.76 5.86 12.83
CA ALA A 57 -0.21 4.55 12.47
C ALA A 57 -1.22 3.69 11.68
N THR A 58 -2.53 3.94 11.83
CA THR A 58 -3.59 3.12 11.23
C THR A 58 -4.68 3.98 10.57
N VAL A 59 -5.41 3.37 9.63
CA VAL A 59 -6.59 4.01 9.00
C VAL A 59 -7.73 4.18 10.01
N GLU A 60 -7.85 3.29 10.98
CA GLU A 60 -8.85 3.41 12.04
C GLU A 60 -8.63 4.67 12.88
N GLU A 61 -7.38 4.97 13.27
CA GLU A 61 -7.04 6.22 13.95
C GLU A 61 -7.38 7.45 13.11
N ILE A 62 -7.18 7.39 11.80
CA ILE A 62 -7.53 8.47 10.86
C ILE A 62 -9.04 8.66 10.84
N LEU A 63 -9.82 7.59 10.71
CA LEU A 63 -11.29 7.64 10.70
C LEU A 63 -11.85 8.25 11.99
N HIS A 64 -11.27 7.92 13.14
CA HIS A 64 -11.66 8.53 14.41
C HIS A 64 -11.29 10.02 14.51
N ALA A 65 -10.17 10.43 13.93
CA ALA A 65 -9.66 11.81 14.03
C ALA A 65 -10.32 12.76 13.03
N VAL A 66 -10.56 12.33 11.81
CA VAL A 66 -11.10 13.12 10.69
C VAL A 66 -12.63 13.02 10.62
N GLY A 67 -13.16 11.90 11.07
CA GLY A 67 -14.58 11.54 10.93
C GLY A 67 -14.86 10.75 9.65
N VAL A 68 -15.85 9.87 9.74
CA VAL A 68 -16.21 8.94 8.66
C VAL A 68 -16.70 9.67 7.42
N GLU A 69 -17.56 10.66 7.59
CA GLU A 69 -18.16 11.40 6.47
C GLU A 69 -17.11 12.19 5.69
N GLN A 70 -16.22 12.91 6.37
CA GLN A 70 -15.13 13.65 5.75
C GLN A 70 -14.14 12.72 5.03
N THR A 71 -13.82 11.59 5.66
CA THR A 71 -12.96 10.57 5.05
C THR A 71 -13.59 9.99 3.79
N PHE A 72 -14.88 9.69 3.81
CA PHE A 72 -15.61 9.19 2.64
C PHE A 72 -15.63 10.21 1.49
N ASN A 73 -15.86 11.49 1.78
CA ASN A 73 -15.84 12.57 0.80
C ASN A 73 -14.45 12.72 0.14
N LEU A 74 -13.38 12.61 0.92
CA LEU A 74 -12.00 12.60 0.42
C LEU A 74 -11.74 11.41 -0.51
N VAL A 75 -12.16 10.22 -0.09
CA VAL A 75 -12.04 8.98 -0.87
C VAL A 75 -12.77 9.09 -2.21
N GLN A 76 -14.01 9.62 -2.22
CA GLN A 76 -14.77 9.83 -3.46
C GLN A 76 -14.08 10.81 -4.41
N ALA A 77 -13.59 11.93 -3.90
CA ALA A 77 -12.92 12.96 -4.73
C ALA A 77 -11.69 12.40 -5.46
N VAL A 78 -10.93 11.52 -4.79
CA VAL A 78 -9.73 10.90 -5.42
C VAL A 78 -10.09 9.83 -6.42
N ALA A 79 -11.08 9.03 -6.13
CA ALA A 79 -11.55 8.00 -7.05
C ALA A 79 -11.95 8.58 -8.41
N LEU A 80 -12.68 9.70 -8.39
CA LEU A 80 -13.06 10.41 -9.60
C LEU A 80 -11.85 10.93 -10.38
N SER A 81 -10.77 11.32 -9.69
CA SER A 81 -9.56 11.87 -10.33
C SER A 81 -8.61 10.80 -10.90
N SER A 82 -8.77 9.53 -10.57
CA SER A 82 -7.90 8.43 -10.99
C SER A 82 -8.50 7.52 -12.08
N ALA A 83 -9.75 7.68 -12.42
CA ALA A 83 -10.49 6.79 -13.33
C ALA A 83 -9.90 6.70 -14.77
N GLY A 84 -9.22 7.75 -15.25
CA GLY A 84 -8.73 7.80 -16.64
C GLY A 84 -7.40 7.08 -16.91
N SER A 85 -6.63 6.71 -15.88
CA SER A 85 -5.29 6.12 -16.05
C SER A 85 -5.28 4.58 -16.07
N ILE A 86 -6.37 3.95 -15.66
CA ILE A 86 -6.46 2.49 -15.46
C ILE A 86 -6.66 1.73 -16.78
N GLU A 87 -7.34 2.32 -17.76
CA GLU A 87 -7.81 1.62 -18.97
C GLU A 87 -6.66 1.03 -19.80
N LYS A 88 -5.56 1.75 -19.95
CA LYS A 88 -4.43 1.35 -20.80
C LYS A 88 -3.66 0.13 -20.31
N ASN A 89 -3.56 -0.08 -18.96
CA ASN A 89 -2.77 -1.14 -18.34
C ASN A 89 -3.62 -1.95 -17.32
N ARG A 90 -4.90 -2.10 -17.60
CA ARG A 90 -5.87 -2.67 -16.67
C ARG A 90 -5.43 -4.01 -16.08
N MET A 91 -4.98 -4.95 -16.92
CA MET A 91 -4.53 -6.27 -16.48
C MET A 91 -3.34 -6.18 -15.52
N ALA A 92 -2.35 -5.34 -15.82
CA ALA A 92 -1.19 -5.15 -14.95
C ALA A 92 -1.58 -4.57 -13.58
N TYR A 93 -2.55 -3.64 -13.53
CA TYR A 93 -3.09 -3.12 -12.28
C TYR A 93 -3.88 -4.19 -11.50
N GLU A 94 -4.66 -5.02 -12.18
CA GLU A 94 -5.39 -6.14 -11.54
C GLU A 94 -4.43 -7.13 -10.90
N VAL A 95 -3.34 -7.49 -11.59
CA VAL A 95 -2.28 -8.35 -11.06
C VAL A 95 -1.59 -7.69 -9.85
N PHE A 96 -1.23 -6.41 -9.98
CA PHE A 96 -0.64 -5.65 -8.87
C PHE A 96 -1.53 -5.65 -7.63
N TRP A 97 -2.81 -5.34 -7.75
CA TRP A 97 -3.72 -5.31 -6.61
C TRP A 97 -3.93 -6.69 -6.00
N ALA A 98 -4.09 -7.74 -6.83
CA ALA A 98 -4.26 -9.11 -6.35
C ALA A 98 -3.03 -9.56 -5.54
N ARG A 99 -1.82 -9.31 -6.06
CA ARG A 99 -0.56 -9.62 -5.38
C ARG A 99 -0.40 -8.84 -4.09
N SER A 100 -0.56 -7.52 -4.13
CA SER A 100 -0.44 -6.67 -2.93
C SER A 100 -1.39 -7.11 -1.82
N HIS A 101 -2.63 -7.48 -2.18
CA HIS A 101 -3.62 -7.96 -1.23
C HIS A 101 -3.25 -9.32 -0.64
N ALA A 102 -2.81 -10.27 -1.47
CA ALA A 102 -2.38 -11.60 -1.00
C ALA A 102 -1.19 -11.51 -0.05
N ILE A 103 -0.17 -10.71 -0.39
CA ILE A 103 1.01 -10.50 0.46
C ILE A 103 0.61 -9.77 1.76
N GLY A 104 -0.28 -8.77 1.70
CA GLY A 104 -0.81 -8.14 2.89
C GLY A 104 -1.51 -9.12 3.84
N GLN A 105 -2.34 -10.02 3.31
CA GLN A 105 -3.01 -11.06 4.10
C GLN A 105 -2.02 -12.05 4.73
N LEU A 106 -1.02 -12.51 3.97
CA LEU A 106 0.02 -13.39 4.50
C LEU A 106 0.85 -12.70 5.58
N ALA A 107 1.26 -11.44 5.37
CA ALA A 107 1.99 -10.68 6.37
C ALA A 107 1.18 -10.50 7.68
N MET A 108 -0.12 -10.24 7.55
CA MET A 108 -1.04 -10.16 8.70
C MET A 108 -1.08 -11.47 9.48
N LEU A 109 -1.24 -12.60 8.80
CA LEU A 109 -1.29 -13.92 9.43
C LEU A 109 0.03 -14.27 10.12
N ILE A 110 1.18 -13.99 9.48
CA ILE A 110 2.50 -14.19 10.07
C ILE A 110 2.67 -13.34 11.33
N ALA A 111 2.26 -12.08 11.30
CA ALA A 111 2.35 -11.19 12.45
C ALA A 111 1.46 -11.66 13.60
N ASP A 112 0.23 -12.12 13.33
CA ASP A 112 -0.69 -12.65 14.32
C ASP A 112 -0.11 -13.86 15.05
N GLU A 113 0.41 -14.81 14.30
CA GLU A 113 1.07 -16.02 14.83
C GLU A 113 2.37 -15.72 15.60
N ARG A 114 3.01 -14.60 15.35
CA ARG A 114 4.32 -14.21 15.93
C ARG A 114 4.28 -12.95 16.79
N ILE A 115 3.12 -12.46 17.16
CA ILE A 115 2.94 -11.19 17.87
C ILE A 115 3.75 -11.12 19.17
N ALA A 116 3.84 -12.23 19.91
CA ALA A 116 4.60 -12.30 21.15
C ALA A 116 6.13 -12.15 20.98
N VAL A 117 6.63 -12.39 19.76
CA VAL A 117 8.08 -12.34 19.44
C VAL A 117 8.42 -11.07 18.69
N CYS A 118 7.61 -10.69 17.71
CA CYS A 118 7.90 -9.58 16.81
C CYS A 118 7.38 -8.24 17.31
N ASN A 119 6.40 -8.24 18.22
CA ASN A 119 5.70 -7.04 18.71
C ASN A 119 5.18 -6.15 17.56
N ILE A 120 4.68 -6.79 16.51
CA ILE A 120 4.09 -6.14 15.33
C ILE A 120 2.62 -6.52 15.28
N PHE A 121 1.75 -5.50 15.20
CA PHE A 121 0.32 -5.74 15.12
C PHE A 121 -0.07 -6.20 13.71
N PRO A 122 -1.04 -7.13 13.58
CA PRO A 122 -1.46 -7.71 12.31
C PRO A 122 -1.90 -6.68 11.25
N ASP A 123 -2.58 -5.61 11.66
CA ASP A 123 -3.00 -4.52 10.78
C ASP A 123 -1.83 -3.70 10.23
N GLN A 124 -0.77 -3.51 11.01
CA GLN A 124 0.46 -2.86 10.57
C GLN A 124 1.20 -3.72 9.54
N ALA A 125 1.30 -5.02 9.80
CA ALA A 125 1.91 -5.96 8.86
C ALA A 125 1.10 -6.05 7.55
N TYR A 126 -0.23 -6.03 7.64
CA TYR A 126 -1.10 -5.95 6.47
C TYR A 126 -0.80 -4.71 5.61
N LEU A 127 -0.72 -3.53 6.24
CA LEU A 127 -0.41 -2.29 5.55
C LEU A 127 0.98 -2.32 4.91
N ALA A 128 2.00 -2.79 5.62
CA ALA A 128 3.34 -2.94 5.07
C ALA A 128 3.34 -3.88 3.85
N GLY A 129 2.64 -5.01 3.94
CA GLY A 129 2.49 -5.95 2.83
C GLY A 129 1.74 -5.37 1.63
N ILE A 130 0.67 -4.58 1.84
CA ILE A 130 -0.09 -3.99 0.72
C ILE A 130 0.68 -2.88 0.00
N PHE A 131 1.60 -2.20 0.71
CA PHE A 131 2.38 -1.10 0.17
C PHE A 131 3.76 -1.48 -0.37
N HIS A 132 4.29 -2.68 -0.09
CA HIS A 132 5.67 -3.03 -0.40
C HIS A 132 6.08 -2.70 -1.86
N ASP A 133 5.20 -2.96 -2.81
CA ASP A 133 5.40 -2.73 -4.25
C ASP A 133 4.74 -1.44 -4.78
N CYS A 134 4.41 -0.46 -3.92
CA CYS A 134 3.68 0.75 -4.35
C CYS A 134 4.44 1.60 -5.39
N GLY A 135 5.73 1.38 -5.58
CA GLY A 135 6.54 1.98 -6.64
C GLY A 135 6.17 1.49 -8.03
N VAL A 136 5.73 0.23 -8.17
CA VAL A 136 5.37 -0.40 -9.45
C VAL A 136 4.32 0.41 -10.23
N PRO A 137 3.13 0.72 -9.67
CA PRO A 137 2.14 1.52 -10.37
C PRO A 137 2.61 2.94 -10.70
N LEU A 138 3.59 3.47 -9.98
CA LEU A 138 4.18 4.78 -10.26
C LEU A 138 5.11 4.72 -11.47
N LEU A 139 5.92 3.67 -11.58
CA LEU A 139 6.77 3.40 -12.76
C LEU A 139 5.92 3.09 -14.00
N MET A 140 4.82 2.32 -13.85
CA MET A 140 3.84 2.10 -14.93
C MET A 140 3.27 3.41 -15.49
N GLN A 141 3.02 4.41 -14.65
CA GLN A 141 2.53 5.72 -15.08
C GLN A 141 3.64 6.55 -15.73
N ARG A 142 4.86 6.42 -15.27
CA ARG A 142 6.00 7.21 -15.76
C ARG A 142 6.57 6.71 -17.08
N PHE A 143 6.61 5.38 -17.26
CA PHE A 143 7.22 4.72 -18.41
C PHE A 143 6.18 3.91 -19.19
N PRO A 144 5.80 4.35 -20.40
CA PRO A 144 4.75 3.68 -21.19
C PRO A 144 5.08 2.23 -21.58
N THR A 145 6.35 1.84 -21.61
CA THR A 145 6.83 0.50 -21.97
C THR A 145 6.99 -0.42 -20.76
N TYR A 146 6.89 0.11 -19.54
CA TYR A 146 7.21 -0.60 -18.32
C TYR A 146 6.49 -1.95 -18.17
N CYS A 147 5.17 -1.99 -18.42
CA CYS A 147 4.41 -3.23 -18.29
C CYS A 147 4.87 -4.32 -19.27
N ALA A 148 5.22 -3.92 -20.50
CA ALA A 148 5.69 -4.86 -21.52
C ALA A 148 7.10 -5.36 -21.23
N GLU A 149 8.02 -4.46 -20.84
CA GLU A 149 9.42 -4.78 -20.59
C GLU A 149 9.63 -5.59 -19.32
N MET A 150 8.82 -5.33 -18.27
CA MET A 150 8.82 -6.10 -17.01
C MET A 150 7.85 -7.30 -17.04
N LYS A 151 7.19 -7.53 -18.18
CA LYS A 151 6.25 -8.64 -18.41
C LYS A 151 5.12 -8.72 -17.37
N LEU A 152 4.67 -7.57 -16.89
CA LEU A 152 3.58 -7.51 -15.91
C LEU A 152 2.28 -8.05 -16.51
N GLY A 153 1.58 -8.89 -15.76
CA GLY A 153 0.37 -9.57 -16.21
C GLY A 153 0.61 -10.95 -16.80
N VAL A 154 1.87 -11.40 -16.89
CA VAL A 154 2.22 -12.79 -17.24
C VAL A 154 2.26 -13.61 -15.94
N HIS A 155 1.49 -14.69 -15.88
CA HIS A 155 1.45 -15.57 -14.70
C HIS A 155 2.84 -16.10 -14.33
N GLY A 156 3.15 -16.06 -13.03
CA GLY A 156 4.37 -16.64 -12.45
C GLY A 156 5.62 -15.75 -12.59
N THR A 157 5.51 -14.54 -13.13
CA THR A 157 6.64 -13.60 -13.17
C THR A 157 6.33 -12.36 -12.36
N TRP A 158 7.30 -11.95 -11.56
CA TRP A 158 7.29 -10.66 -10.89
C TRP A 158 8.59 -9.91 -11.18
N ILE A 159 8.68 -8.67 -10.72
CA ILE A 159 9.74 -7.74 -11.12
C ILE A 159 11.07 -8.14 -10.48
N ASP A 160 12.12 -8.27 -11.29
CA ASP A 160 13.51 -8.35 -10.86
C ASP A 160 14.11 -6.94 -10.76
N LEU A 161 14.64 -6.59 -9.57
CA LEU A 161 15.19 -5.26 -9.30
C LEU A 161 16.37 -4.90 -10.20
N ALA A 162 17.28 -5.84 -10.46
CA ALA A 162 18.46 -5.57 -11.25
C ALA A 162 18.11 -5.32 -12.72
N GLU A 163 17.10 -6.05 -13.24
CA GLU A 163 16.57 -5.84 -14.58
C GLU A 163 15.83 -4.50 -14.67
N GLU A 164 15.05 -4.16 -13.65
CA GLU A 164 14.30 -2.90 -13.57
C GLU A 164 15.24 -1.69 -13.56
N ASP A 165 16.24 -1.68 -12.66
CA ASP A 165 17.22 -0.60 -12.58
C ASP A 165 18.02 -0.43 -13.88
N LYS A 166 18.43 -1.55 -14.48
CA LYS A 166 19.14 -1.53 -15.76
C LYS A 166 18.33 -0.90 -16.91
N LYS A 167 17.00 -1.13 -16.93
CA LYS A 167 16.13 -0.64 -18.02
C LYS A 167 15.66 0.78 -17.81
N PHE A 168 15.36 1.15 -16.55
CA PHE A 168 14.68 2.40 -16.24
C PHE A 168 15.54 3.38 -15.43
N ASN A 169 16.75 2.97 -15.01
CA ASN A 169 17.63 3.71 -14.10
C ASN A 169 16.88 4.14 -12.82
N ALA A 170 15.99 3.28 -12.37
CA ALA A 170 15.16 3.46 -11.18
C ALA A 170 14.52 2.12 -10.83
N ASP A 171 14.44 1.79 -9.55
CA ASP A 171 13.74 0.62 -9.03
C ASP A 171 12.48 1.01 -8.24
N HIS A 172 11.53 0.06 -8.13
CA HIS A 172 10.27 0.30 -7.45
C HIS A 172 10.44 0.51 -5.94
N CYS A 173 11.48 -0.04 -5.31
CA CYS A 173 11.76 0.16 -3.89
C CYS A 173 12.14 1.61 -3.59
N VAL A 174 13.07 2.17 -4.37
CA VAL A 174 13.52 3.57 -4.21
C VAL A 174 12.39 4.54 -4.55
N VAL A 175 11.74 4.36 -5.69
CA VAL A 175 10.63 5.24 -6.12
C VAL A 175 9.48 5.16 -5.13
N GLY A 176 9.09 3.96 -4.72
CA GLY A 176 8.05 3.74 -3.73
C GLY A 176 8.37 4.39 -2.39
N TYR A 177 9.59 4.20 -1.87
CA TYR A 177 10.05 4.82 -0.63
C TYR A 177 9.97 6.35 -0.66
N LEU A 178 10.51 6.99 -1.71
CA LEU A 178 10.50 8.45 -1.84
C LEU A 178 9.08 9.01 -1.86
N VAL A 179 8.17 8.31 -2.56
CA VAL A 179 6.77 8.73 -2.65
C VAL A 179 6.01 8.44 -1.36
N ALA A 180 6.25 7.31 -0.70
CA ALA A 180 5.67 6.98 0.59
C ALA A 180 6.03 8.02 1.67
N ARG A 181 7.29 8.44 1.71
CA ARG A 181 7.75 9.54 2.57
C ARG A 181 7.04 10.86 2.25
N HIS A 182 6.90 11.18 0.98
CA HIS A 182 6.14 12.38 0.54
C HIS A 182 4.65 12.31 0.89
N TRP A 183 4.08 11.10 0.94
CA TRP A 183 2.68 10.88 1.36
C TRP A 183 2.50 10.80 2.86
N CYS A 184 3.56 10.97 3.64
CA CYS A 184 3.56 10.87 5.10
C CYS A 184 3.08 9.52 5.61
N LEU A 185 3.39 8.44 4.90
CA LEU A 185 3.13 7.09 5.38
C LEU A 185 3.97 6.80 6.64
N PRO A 186 3.47 5.96 7.55
CA PRO A 186 4.23 5.52 8.72
C PRO A 186 5.60 4.96 8.35
N GLU A 187 6.59 5.15 9.23
CA GLU A 187 7.98 4.79 8.95
C GLU A 187 8.13 3.28 8.69
N PHE A 188 7.43 2.43 9.44
CA PHE A 188 7.46 0.99 9.23
C PHE A 188 6.99 0.56 7.81
N ILE A 189 6.05 1.31 7.20
CA ILE A 189 5.64 1.09 5.81
C ILE A 189 6.76 1.53 4.86
N CYS A 190 7.36 2.71 5.10
CA CYS A 190 8.45 3.21 4.29
C CYS A 190 9.64 2.23 4.27
N ASP A 191 10.00 1.68 5.43
CA ASP A 191 11.06 0.69 5.56
C ASP A 191 10.72 -0.64 4.85
N ALA A 192 9.48 -1.11 4.98
CA ALA A 192 9.02 -2.28 4.25
C ALA A 192 9.14 -2.07 2.73
N ILE A 193 8.73 -0.92 2.20
CA ILE A 193 8.88 -0.57 0.78
C ILE A 193 10.34 -0.55 0.37
N ARG A 194 11.22 0.07 1.18
CA ARG A 194 12.62 0.27 0.81
C ARG A 194 13.44 -1.02 0.82
N TYR A 195 13.17 -1.92 1.77
CA TYR A 195 14.09 -3.01 2.10
C TYR A 195 13.53 -4.42 1.90
N HIS A 196 12.33 -4.60 1.33
CA HIS A 196 11.73 -5.93 1.18
C HIS A 196 12.50 -6.89 0.26
N HIS A 197 13.43 -6.38 -0.56
CA HIS A 197 14.38 -7.19 -1.31
C HIS A 197 15.81 -7.21 -0.69
N ALA A 198 16.08 -6.37 0.29
CA ALA A 198 17.44 -6.12 0.79
C ALA A 198 17.48 -6.00 2.33
N ILE A 199 16.85 -6.94 3.05
CA ILE A 199 16.79 -6.96 4.53
C ILE A 199 18.16 -6.93 5.20
N SER A 200 19.20 -7.45 4.52
CA SER A 200 20.58 -7.44 5.01
C SER A 200 21.16 -6.03 5.14
N GLU A 201 20.66 -5.07 4.37
CA GLU A 201 21.12 -3.66 4.41
C GLU A 201 20.60 -2.92 5.65
N LEU A 202 19.53 -3.40 6.30
CA LEU A 202 18.97 -2.79 7.51
C LEU A 202 19.84 -2.89 8.75
N GLY A 203 20.83 -3.80 8.79
CA GLY A 203 21.62 -4.04 10.00
C GLY A 203 20.75 -4.45 11.20
N VAL A 204 21.04 -3.91 12.40
CA VAL A 204 20.23 -4.04 13.61
C VAL A 204 19.29 -2.83 13.68
N HIS A 205 18.09 -2.95 13.14
CA HIS A 205 17.10 -1.88 13.06
C HIS A 205 15.73 -2.37 13.55
N GLU A 206 14.95 -1.47 14.17
CA GLU A 206 13.59 -1.80 14.67
C GLU A 206 12.65 -2.32 13.59
N ALA A 207 12.81 -1.80 12.36
CA ALA A 207 12.03 -2.23 11.20
C ALA A 207 12.34 -3.65 10.70
N ARG A 208 13.44 -4.29 11.16
CA ARG A 208 13.91 -5.57 10.63
C ARG A 208 12.85 -6.68 10.72
N SER A 209 12.12 -6.75 11.82
CA SER A 209 11.05 -7.74 11.99
C SER A 209 9.90 -7.51 11.01
N MET A 210 9.51 -6.26 10.77
CA MET A 210 8.47 -5.92 9.79
C MET A 210 8.90 -6.29 8.36
N VAL A 211 10.12 -5.94 7.97
CA VAL A 211 10.66 -6.26 6.65
C VAL A 211 10.79 -7.77 6.47
N ALA A 212 11.22 -8.51 7.52
CA ALA A 212 11.30 -9.97 7.49
C ALA A 212 9.92 -10.62 7.30
N ILE A 213 8.88 -10.10 7.96
CA ILE A 213 7.50 -10.58 7.79
C ILE A 213 7.04 -10.37 6.34
N VAL A 214 7.26 -9.18 5.77
CA VAL A 214 6.88 -8.89 4.39
C VAL A 214 7.65 -9.77 3.40
N GLN A 215 8.96 -9.93 3.60
CA GLN A 215 9.78 -10.79 2.75
C GLN A 215 9.34 -12.26 2.80
N LEU A 216 9.07 -12.79 4.01
CA LEU A 216 8.53 -14.14 4.16
C LEU A 216 7.16 -14.29 3.47
N ALA A 217 6.30 -13.28 3.56
CA ALA A 217 5.00 -13.28 2.88
C ALA A 217 5.16 -13.30 1.35
N ILE A 218 6.16 -12.59 0.82
CA ILE A 218 6.51 -12.62 -0.61
C ILE A 218 6.99 -14.02 -1.01
N ASP A 219 7.91 -14.61 -0.24
CA ASP A 219 8.47 -15.93 -0.52
C ASP A 219 7.42 -17.05 -0.49
N ILE A 220 6.42 -16.95 0.41
CA ILE A 220 5.30 -17.89 0.48
C ILE A 220 4.35 -17.71 -0.72
N HIS A 221 4.18 -16.48 -1.20
CA HIS A 221 3.27 -16.19 -2.32
C HIS A 221 3.88 -16.56 -3.68
N SER A 222 5.21 -16.57 -3.82
CA SER A 222 5.93 -16.86 -5.06
C SER A 222 5.88 -18.33 -5.41
#